data_a0ff6c75ef5e711956c1d17ac09ff70f
#
_entry.id   a0ff6c75ef5e711956c1d17ac09ff70f
#
_cell.length_a   1.000
_cell.length_b   1.000
_cell.length_c   1.000
_cell.angle_alpha   90.00
_cell.angle_beta   90.00
_cell.angle_gamma   90.00
#
_symmetry.space_group_name_H-M   'P 1'
#
loop_
_entity.id
_entity.type
_entity.pdbx_description
1 polymer ?
#
loop_
_entity_poly.entity_id
_entity_poly.type
_entity_poly.pdbx_seq_one_letter_code
_entity_poly.pdbx_strand_id
1 'polypeptide(L)'
;MNHKPIIQSFLIKTNIRIDIVNLIEHIEISTQSVRSGSILAVKYRDVIKGNASLFKSSVGFKNSCHLLICYIAQTQQKKFIQVKITSLGTFQLSGVPMADVEKLIYKFFSTIEKLNKKFNGSVFQTTTRHRFEMVLVPLLYNCVIELPPAVRNKVNSYSKLQLINRFIERGYISFIVPYDIAVTIKQPCLYEYFKKHPIRYSTWHRSAGKTMSFIEYESYTTLLTEEQRKVAICKKYLTFRMFSTGKILVSGFNEITVNEGIARFLKMCENF
;
A
#
# COMPACT_ATOMS: atom_id res chain seq x y z
N MET A 1 7.52 8.81 21.01
CA MET A 1 7.92 9.60 19.81
C MET A 1 6.74 9.65 18.85
N ASN A 2 6.30 10.85 18.45
CA ASN A 2 5.25 10.98 17.44
C ASN A 2 5.90 10.84 16.05
N HIS A 3 5.73 9.69 15.42
CA HIS A 3 6.17 9.48 14.04
C HIS A 3 5.07 9.93 13.09
N LYS A 4 5.41 10.83 12.18
CA LYS A 4 4.45 11.23 11.15
C LYS A 4 4.54 10.24 9.98
N PRO A 5 3.46 9.52 9.65
CA PRO A 5 3.46 8.65 8.49
C PRO A 5 3.66 9.48 7.22
N ILE A 6 4.56 9.04 6.34
CA ILE A 6 4.79 9.70 5.05
C ILE A 6 3.85 9.12 4.01
N ILE A 7 3.77 7.81 3.93
CA ILE A 7 2.94 7.10 2.95
C ILE A 7 2.41 5.83 3.60
N GLN A 8 1.10 5.63 3.47
CA GLN A 8 0.45 4.35 3.72
C GLN A 8 0.04 3.75 2.38
N SER A 9 0.29 2.46 2.20
CA SER A 9 -0.13 1.70 1.04
C SER A 9 -1.06 0.57 1.47
N PHE A 10 -2.11 0.36 0.68
CA PHE A 10 -3.14 -0.63 0.96
C PHE A 10 -3.32 -1.55 -0.24
N LEU A 11 -3.55 -2.81 0.06
CA LEU A 11 -4.02 -3.81 -0.87
C LEU A 11 -5.50 -4.07 -0.59
N ILE A 12 -6.32 -3.88 -1.59
CA ILE A 12 -7.74 -4.17 -1.53
C ILE A 12 -7.98 -5.36 -2.43
N LYS A 13 -8.40 -6.46 -1.83
CA LYS A 13 -8.81 -7.66 -2.55
C LYS A 13 -10.33 -7.68 -2.64
N THR A 14 -10.82 -8.05 -3.78
CA THR A 14 -12.26 -8.13 -4.06
C THR A 14 -12.60 -9.47 -4.68
N ASN A 15 -13.87 -9.81 -4.72
CA ASN A 15 -14.38 -11.01 -5.39
C ASN A 15 -14.83 -10.74 -6.84
N ILE A 16 -14.45 -9.62 -7.43
CA ILE A 16 -14.76 -9.32 -8.83
C ILE A 16 -13.59 -9.69 -9.75
N ARG A 17 -13.93 -10.02 -10.99
CA ARG A 17 -12.99 -10.08 -12.11
C ARG A 17 -13.26 -8.92 -13.04
N ILE A 18 -12.22 -8.22 -13.42
CA ILE A 18 -12.29 -7.01 -14.23
C ILE A 18 -11.70 -7.30 -15.60
N ASP A 19 -12.48 -7.04 -16.65
CA ASP A 19 -11.94 -6.91 -18.00
C ASP A 19 -11.28 -5.54 -18.13
N ILE A 20 -9.93 -5.54 -18.07
CA ILE A 20 -9.17 -4.31 -18.09
C ILE A 20 -9.26 -3.61 -19.43
N VAL A 21 -9.38 -4.36 -20.53
CA VAL A 21 -9.48 -3.77 -21.88
C VAL A 21 -10.80 -3.03 -22.00
N ASN A 22 -11.91 -3.68 -21.69
CA ASN A 22 -13.23 -3.06 -21.70
C ASN A 22 -13.33 -1.90 -20.68
N LEU A 23 -12.72 -2.06 -19.50
CA LEU A 23 -12.67 -0.96 -18.52
C LEU A 23 -12.03 0.29 -19.13
N ILE A 24 -10.87 0.15 -19.78
CA ILE A 24 -10.16 1.29 -20.37
C ILE A 24 -10.91 1.90 -21.52
N GLU A 25 -11.49 1.06 -22.37
CA GLU A 25 -12.28 1.54 -23.51
C GLU A 25 -13.45 2.42 -23.07
N HIS A 26 -14.15 2.00 -22.03
CA HIS A 26 -15.38 2.64 -21.59
C HIS A 26 -15.25 3.65 -20.45
N ILE A 27 -14.09 3.68 -19.76
CA ILE A 27 -13.89 4.59 -18.64
C ILE A 27 -13.88 6.05 -19.10
N GLU A 28 -14.66 6.88 -18.42
CA GLU A 28 -14.74 8.31 -18.71
C GLU A 28 -13.67 9.05 -17.90
N ILE A 29 -12.92 9.92 -18.59
CA ILE A 29 -11.91 10.77 -17.98
C ILE A 29 -12.54 12.11 -17.64
N SER A 30 -12.38 12.51 -16.39
CA SER A 30 -12.88 13.81 -15.91
C SER A 30 -11.97 14.94 -16.38
N THR A 31 -12.45 15.78 -17.27
CA THR A 31 -11.73 16.94 -17.79
C THR A 31 -12.17 18.26 -17.13
N GLN A 32 -13.39 18.30 -16.62
CA GLN A 32 -14.00 19.47 -15.97
C GLN A 32 -14.48 19.10 -14.55
N SER A 33 -14.60 20.10 -13.66
CA SER A 33 -15.14 19.96 -12.29
C SER A 33 -14.59 18.74 -11.52
N VAL A 34 -13.25 18.67 -11.41
CA VAL A 34 -12.55 17.56 -10.74
C VAL A 34 -12.92 17.49 -9.26
N ARG A 35 -13.58 16.39 -8.85
CA ARG A 35 -14.00 16.10 -7.48
C ARG A 35 -13.20 14.91 -6.93
N SER A 36 -13.27 14.71 -5.63
CA SER A 36 -12.69 13.50 -5.02
C SER A 36 -13.31 12.23 -5.63
N GLY A 37 -12.48 11.35 -6.15
CA GLY A 37 -12.88 10.15 -6.90
C GLY A 37 -12.96 10.32 -8.42
N SER A 38 -12.76 11.55 -8.95
CA SER A 38 -12.66 11.76 -10.40
C SER A 38 -11.45 11.07 -10.98
N ILE A 39 -11.64 10.35 -12.10
CA ILE A 39 -10.56 9.67 -12.82
C ILE A 39 -9.99 10.63 -13.83
N LEU A 40 -8.71 10.91 -13.75
CA LEU A 40 -8.01 11.92 -14.55
C LEU A 40 -7.22 11.32 -15.71
N ALA A 41 -6.74 10.12 -15.53
CA ALA A 41 -6.01 9.39 -16.54
C ALA A 41 -6.01 7.90 -16.24
N VAL A 42 -5.85 7.09 -17.25
CA VAL A 42 -5.68 5.64 -17.17
C VAL A 42 -4.54 5.20 -18.08
N LYS A 43 -3.76 4.23 -17.63
CA LYS A 43 -2.68 3.62 -18.37
C LYS A 43 -2.71 2.11 -18.26
N TYR A 44 -2.64 1.44 -19.39
CA TYR A 44 -2.48 -0.01 -19.49
C TYR A 44 -1.60 -0.35 -20.67
N ARG A 45 -0.50 -1.04 -20.42
CA ARG A 45 0.53 -1.27 -21.44
C ARG A 45 0.94 0.05 -22.10
N ASP A 46 0.79 0.17 -23.40
CA ASP A 46 1.15 1.35 -24.19
C ASP A 46 -0.04 2.31 -24.40
N VAL A 47 -1.23 1.93 -23.94
CA VAL A 47 -2.43 2.76 -24.07
C VAL A 47 -2.54 3.71 -22.88
N ILE A 48 -2.62 5.01 -23.18
CA ILE A 48 -2.89 6.06 -22.20
C ILE A 48 -4.14 6.84 -22.62
N LYS A 49 -5.10 6.99 -21.71
CA LYS A 49 -6.29 7.81 -21.88
C LYS A 49 -6.28 8.90 -20.81
N GLY A 50 -6.47 10.15 -21.21
CA GLY A 50 -6.36 11.32 -20.34
C GLY A 50 -4.96 11.95 -20.38
N ASN A 51 -4.60 12.71 -19.32
CA ASN A 51 -3.34 13.46 -19.30
C ASN A 51 -2.13 12.54 -18.98
N ALA A 52 -1.35 12.22 -20.02
CA ALA A 52 -0.17 11.35 -19.92
C ALA A 52 0.93 11.92 -19.01
N SER A 53 1.07 13.24 -18.92
CA SER A 53 2.12 13.90 -18.12
C SER A 53 1.96 13.66 -16.60
N LEU A 54 0.79 13.23 -16.17
CA LEU A 54 0.52 12.92 -14.78
C LEU A 54 1.13 11.57 -14.33
N PHE A 55 1.57 10.71 -15.25
CA PHE A 55 2.27 9.47 -14.91
C PHE A 55 3.78 9.69 -14.84
N LYS A 56 4.36 9.41 -13.67
CA LYS A 56 5.81 9.58 -13.43
C LYS A 56 6.70 8.59 -14.22
N SER A 57 6.14 7.50 -14.72
CA SER A 57 6.87 6.47 -15.46
C SER A 57 6.18 6.15 -16.77
N SER A 58 6.97 6.07 -17.84
CA SER A 58 6.51 5.64 -19.17
C SER A 58 6.21 4.14 -19.23
N VAL A 59 6.84 3.33 -18.37
CA VAL A 59 6.70 1.87 -18.38
C VAL A 59 5.44 1.44 -17.66
N GLY A 60 4.53 0.78 -18.37
CA GLY A 60 3.33 0.13 -17.80
C GLY A 60 3.64 -1.30 -17.34
N PHE A 61 2.97 -1.74 -16.29
CA PHE A 61 3.01 -3.17 -15.92
C PHE A 61 2.12 -3.97 -16.86
N LYS A 62 2.62 -5.12 -17.35
CA LYS A 62 1.90 -5.95 -18.34
C LYS A 62 0.54 -6.45 -17.86
N ASN A 63 0.38 -6.69 -16.55
CA ASN A 63 -0.80 -7.35 -15.96
C ASN A 63 -1.65 -6.43 -15.09
N SER A 64 -1.47 -5.12 -15.14
CA SER A 64 -2.25 -4.19 -14.33
C SER A 64 -2.50 -2.88 -15.02
N CYS A 65 -3.69 -2.35 -14.81
CA CYS A 65 -4.08 -1.00 -15.20
C CYS A 65 -3.73 -0.02 -14.07
N HIS A 66 -3.29 1.15 -14.44
CA HIS A 66 -3.01 2.26 -13.52
C HIS A 66 -4.03 3.36 -13.76
N LEU A 67 -4.78 3.69 -12.73
CA LEU A 67 -5.67 4.85 -12.72
C LEU A 67 -5.05 5.97 -11.91
N LEU A 68 -5.20 7.17 -12.39
CA LEU A 68 -4.93 8.37 -11.62
C LEU A 68 -6.25 8.98 -11.16
N ILE A 69 -6.46 9.00 -9.86
CA ILE A 69 -7.70 9.48 -9.24
C ILE A 69 -7.41 10.74 -8.44
N CYS A 70 -8.28 11.74 -8.57
CA CYS A 70 -8.24 12.90 -7.68
C CYS A 70 -8.75 12.52 -6.29
N TYR A 71 -7.98 12.85 -5.28
CA TYR A 71 -8.37 12.76 -3.88
C TYR A 71 -8.32 14.15 -3.26
N ILE A 72 -9.38 14.54 -2.59
CA ILE A 72 -9.46 15.80 -1.83
C ILE A 72 -9.46 15.42 -0.36
N ALA A 73 -8.38 15.78 0.33
CA ALA A 73 -8.24 15.56 1.77
C ALA A 73 -9.23 16.43 2.56
N GLN A 74 -9.41 16.12 3.85
CA GLN A 74 -10.22 16.96 4.75
C GLN A 74 -9.72 18.41 4.82
N THR A 75 -8.41 18.60 4.62
CA THR A 75 -7.76 19.92 4.52
C THR A 75 -8.03 20.66 3.22
N GLN A 76 -8.94 20.17 2.38
CA GLN A 76 -9.23 20.66 1.02
C GLN A 76 -8.04 20.57 0.04
N GLN A 77 -6.92 20.00 0.44
CA GLN A 77 -5.78 19.79 -0.43
C GLN A 77 -6.10 18.71 -1.47
N LYS A 78 -5.98 19.06 -2.75
CA LYS A 78 -6.08 18.11 -3.86
C LYS A 78 -4.79 17.32 -3.99
N LYS A 79 -4.91 15.99 -4.09
CA LYS A 79 -3.82 15.06 -4.36
C LYS A 79 -4.20 14.14 -5.51
N PHE A 80 -3.21 13.69 -6.25
CA PHE A 80 -3.38 12.70 -7.31
C PHE A 80 -2.89 11.35 -6.79
N ILE A 81 -3.82 10.41 -6.70
CA ILE A 81 -3.56 9.08 -6.16
C ILE A 81 -3.52 8.09 -7.30
N GLN A 82 -2.42 7.36 -7.38
CA GLN A 82 -2.30 6.26 -8.33
C GLN A 82 -2.90 5.00 -7.72
N VAL A 83 -3.88 4.43 -8.42
CA VAL A 83 -4.51 3.16 -8.08
C VAL A 83 -4.12 2.13 -9.14
N LYS A 84 -3.47 1.07 -8.72
CA LYS A 84 -3.12 -0.07 -9.56
C LYS A 84 -4.21 -1.13 -9.46
N ILE A 85 -4.70 -1.60 -10.59
CA ILE A 85 -5.80 -2.56 -10.69
C ILE A 85 -5.35 -3.77 -11.49
N THR A 86 -5.64 -4.97 -11.00
CA THR A 86 -5.44 -6.23 -11.73
C THR A 86 -6.76 -6.79 -12.23
N SER A 87 -6.72 -7.66 -13.25
CA SER A 87 -7.89 -8.39 -13.76
C SER A 87 -8.56 -9.28 -12.70
N LEU A 88 -7.80 -9.69 -11.67
CA LEU A 88 -8.32 -10.48 -10.54
C LEU A 88 -9.00 -9.62 -9.46
N GLY A 89 -9.33 -8.36 -9.75
CA GLY A 89 -10.02 -7.48 -8.81
C GLY A 89 -9.20 -7.08 -7.60
N THR A 90 -7.87 -7.06 -7.73
CA THR A 90 -6.98 -6.55 -6.69
C THR A 90 -6.63 -5.11 -7.00
N PHE A 91 -6.77 -4.25 -6.00
CA PHE A 91 -6.44 -2.83 -6.07
C PHE A 91 -5.31 -2.52 -5.10
N GLN A 92 -4.31 -1.80 -5.56
CA GLN A 92 -3.26 -1.26 -4.71
C GLN A 92 -3.28 0.25 -4.81
N LEU A 93 -3.30 0.92 -3.67
CA LEU A 93 -3.25 2.38 -3.61
C LEU A 93 -2.34 2.85 -2.47
N SER A 94 -1.80 4.06 -2.64
CA SER A 94 -0.88 4.67 -1.69
C SER A 94 -1.19 6.14 -1.50
N GLY A 95 -0.87 6.67 -0.32
CA GLY A 95 -0.97 8.10 -0.03
C GLY A 95 -2.35 8.58 0.41
N VAL A 96 -3.27 7.67 0.71
CA VAL A 96 -4.59 7.97 1.28
C VAL A 96 -4.61 7.51 2.73
N PRO A 97 -5.11 8.32 3.68
CA PRO A 97 -5.35 7.87 5.05
C PRO A 97 -6.35 6.72 5.10
N MET A 98 -6.15 5.79 6.02
CA MET A 98 -7.01 4.59 6.13
C MET A 98 -8.50 4.92 6.24
N ALA A 99 -8.85 6.00 6.93
CA ALA A 99 -10.24 6.45 7.09
C ALA A 99 -10.93 6.80 5.76
N ASP A 100 -10.15 7.26 4.77
CA ASP A 100 -10.67 7.72 3.48
C ASP A 100 -10.52 6.67 2.36
N VAL A 101 -9.71 5.63 2.56
CA VAL A 101 -9.47 4.61 1.54
C VAL A 101 -10.76 3.96 1.08
N GLU A 102 -11.59 3.51 2.01
CA GLU A 102 -12.85 2.86 1.68
C GLU A 102 -13.78 3.80 0.92
N LYS A 103 -13.94 5.04 1.39
CA LYS A 103 -14.79 6.04 0.73
C LYS A 103 -14.36 6.30 -0.71
N LEU A 104 -13.05 6.38 -0.95
CA LEU A 104 -12.50 6.58 -2.29
C LEU A 104 -12.78 5.37 -3.19
N ILE A 105 -12.57 4.17 -2.67
CA ILE A 105 -12.78 2.93 -3.41
C ILE A 105 -14.26 2.69 -3.69
N TYR A 106 -15.16 2.94 -2.75
CA TYR A 106 -16.60 2.83 -3.02
C TYR A 106 -17.06 3.79 -4.12
N LYS A 107 -16.53 5.00 -4.13
CA LYS A 107 -16.82 5.96 -5.20
C LYS A 107 -16.35 5.44 -6.56
N PHE A 108 -15.18 4.84 -6.61
CA PHE A 108 -14.66 4.18 -7.80
C PHE A 108 -15.55 3.01 -8.22
N PHE A 109 -15.90 2.11 -7.29
CA PHE A 109 -16.79 0.99 -7.60
C PHE A 109 -18.16 1.42 -8.09
N SER A 110 -18.75 2.45 -7.49
CA SER A 110 -20.01 3.02 -7.99
C SER A 110 -19.89 3.48 -9.45
N THR A 111 -18.73 4.03 -9.82
CA THR A 111 -18.46 4.45 -11.20
C THR A 111 -18.34 3.26 -12.14
N ILE A 112 -17.55 2.24 -11.81
CA ILE A 112 -17.40 1.07 -12.68
C ILE A 112 -18.68 0.21 -12.73
N GLU A 113 -19.49 0.21 -11.67
CA GLU A 113 -20.79 -0.46 -11.69
C GLU A 113 -21.77 0.21 -12.67
N LYS A 114 -21.79 1.54 -12.73
CA LYS A 114 -22.55 2.28 -13.73
C LYS A 114 -22.10 1.97 -15.14
N LEU A 115 -20.78 1.92 -15.38
CA LEU A 115 -20.21 1.51 -16.65
C LEU A 115 -20.60 0.08 -17.00
N ASN A 116 -20.48 -0.85 -16.06
CA ASN A 116 -20.82 -2.24 -16.27
C ASN A 116 -22.30 -2.43 -16.66
N LYS A 117 -23.21 -1.69 -16.05
CA LYS A 117 -24.62 -1.66 -16.43
C LYS A 117 -24.82 -1.09 -17.83
N LYS A 118 -24.17 0.03 -18.15
CA LYS A 118 -24.26 0.69 -19.47
C LYS A 118 -23.77 -0.22 -20.61
N PHE A 119 -22.81 -1.08 -20.34
CA PHE A 119 -22.17 -1.98 -21.32
C PHE A 119 -22.49 -3.46 -21.07
N ASN A 120 -23.71 -3.77 -20.58
CA ASN A 120 -24.29 -5.12 -20.48
C ASN A 120 -23.41 -6.14 -19.74
N GLY A 121 -22.70 -5.70 -18.69
CA GLY A 121 -21.88 -6.58 -17.86
C GLY A 121 -20.49 -6.90 -18.42
N SER A 122 -20.04 -6.19 -19.46
CA SER A 122 -18.76 -6.47 -20.12
C SER A 122 -17.53 -5.98 -19.34
N VAL A 123 -17.69 -5.05 -18.39
CA VAL A 123 -16.57 -4.42 -17.67
C VAL A 123 -16.08 -5.27 -16.51
N PHE A 124 -16.99 -5.87 -15.74
CA PHE A 124 -16.60 -6.78 -14.66
C PHE A 124 -17.67 -7.84 -14.37
N GLN A 125 -17.20 -8.95 -13.77
CA GLN A 125 -18.03 -10.05 -13.31
C GLN A 125 -17.82 -10.27 -11.82
N THR A 126 -18.89 -10.63 -11.10
CA THR A 126 -18.82 -11.04 -9.70
C THR A 126 -18.94 -12.56 -9.61
N THR A 127 -18.22 -13.17 -8.68
CA THR A 127 -18.32 -14.61 -8.40
C THR A 127 -19.65 -14.99 -7.75
N THR A 128 -20.32 -13.99 -7.12
CA THR A 128 -21.64 -14.14 -6.50
C THR A 128 -22.58 -13.07 -7.02
N ARG A 129 -23.80 -13.46 -7.43
CA ARG A 129 -24.76 -12.60 -8.14
C ARG A 129 -25.12 -11.27 -7.48
N HIS A 130 -25.00 -11.11 -6.17
CA HIS A 130 -25.50 -9.94 -5.43
C HIS A 130 -24.57 -9.42 -4.34
N ARG A 131 -23.35 -9.94 -4.25
CA ARG A 131 -22.43 -9.65 -3.15
C ARG A 131 -21.09 -9.20 -3.70
N PHE A 132 -20.62 -8.09 -3.17
CA PHE A 132 -19.29 -7.59 -3.40
C PHE A 132 -18.51 -7.65 -2.07
N GLU A 133 -17.41 -8.36 -2.05
CA GLU A 133 -16.56 -8.49 -0.88
C GLU A 133 -15.26 -7.72 -1.11
N MET A 134 -14.87 -6.97 -0.10
CA MET A 134 -13.64 -6.22 -0.11
C MET A 134 -12.90 -6.44 1.20
N VAL A 135 -11.63 -6.81 1.10
CA VAL A 135 -10.72 -6.90 2.24
C VAL A 135 -9.64 -5.85 2.10
N LEU A 136 -9.56 -4.96 3.06
CA LEU A 136 -8.55 -3.91 3.12
C LEU A 136 -7.37 -4.37 3.97
N VAL A 137 -6.28 -4.71 3.33
CA VAL A 137 -5.05 -5.16 3.98
C VAL A 137 -4.01 -4.05 3.94
N PRO A 138 -3.49 -3.58 5.08
CA PRO A 138 -2.31 -2.73 5.09
C PRO A 138 -1.15 -3.45 4.39
N LEU A 139 -0.55 -2.81 3.39
CA LEU A 139 0.55 -3.39 2.62
C LEU A 139 1.91 -2.83 3.06
N LEU A 140 1.93 -1.53 3.33
CA LEU A 140 3.15 -0.82 3.67
C LEU A 140 2.82 0.43 4.49
N TYR A 141 3.52 0.59 5.58
CA TYR A 141 3.54 1.80 6.39
C TYR A 141 4.96 2.36 6.39
N ASN A 142 5.10 3.61 5.97
CA ASN A 142 6.38 4.31 5.93
C ASN A 142 6.33 5.52 6.87
N CYS A 143 7.38 5.68 7.65
CA CYS A 143 7.60 6.89 8.43
C CYS A 143 9.07 7.30 8.38
N VAL A 144 9.35 8.55 8.73
CA VAL A 144 10.72 9.02 8.96
C VAL A 144 10.88 9.32 10.45
N ILE A 145 11.99 8.86 10.97
CA ILE A 145 12.46 9.20 12.31
C ILE A 145 13.81 9.89 12.23
N GLU A 146 14.17 10.62 13.25
CA GLU A 146 15.51 11.17 13.43
C GLU A 146 16.17 10.51 14.64
N LEU A 147 17.45 10.15 14.50
CA LEU A 147 18.21 9.65 15.62
C LEU A 147 18.42 10.75 16.66
N PRO A 148 18.27 10.45 17.95
CA PRO A 148 18.70 11.35 19.02
C PRO A 148 20.15 11.80 18.80
N PRO A 149 20.52 13.06 19.10
CA PRO A 149 21.86 13.57 18.80
C PRO A 149 23.01 12.71 19.32
N ALA A 150 22.90 12.19 20.53
CA ALA A 150 23.90 11.30 21.10
C ALA A 150 24.07 9.99 20.31
N VAL A 151 22.95 9.36 19.93
CA VAL A 151 22.95 8.14 19.13
C VAL A 151 23.48 8.42 17.72
N ARG A 152 23.05 9.54 17.12
CA ARG A 152 23.53 9.96 15.80
C ARG A 152 25.05 10.16 15.77
N ASN A 153 25.62 10.86 16.76
CA ASN A 153 27.06 11.08 16.82
C ASN A 153 27.79 9.75 16.93
N LYS A 154 27.32 8.85 17.77
CA LYS A 154 27.87 7.51 17.93
C LYS A 154 27.81 6.68 16.65
N VAL A 155 26.67 6.66 15.98
CA VAL A 155 26.47 5.96 14.70
C VAL A 155 27.39 6.55 13.61
N ASN A 156 27.50 7.87 13.53
CA ASN A 156 28.31 8.56 12.53
C ASN A 156 29.83 8.43 12.78
N SER A 157 30.27 7.99 13.96
CA SER A 157 31.67 7.69 14.21
C SER A 157 32.16 6.42 13.51
N TYR A 158 31.22 5.57 13.03
CA TYR A 158 31.53 4.36 12.29
C TYR A 158 31.48 4.59 10.79
N SER A 159 32.36 3.95 10.04
CA SER A 159 32.21 3.83 8.59
C SER A 159 30.97 3.00 8.25
N LYS A 160 30.44 3.15 7.03
CA LYS A 160 29.28 2.37 6.59
C LYS A 160 29.52 0.86 6.70
N LEU A 161 30.72 0.39 6.38
CA LEU A 161 31.08 -1.03 6.47
C LEU A 161 31.08 -1.52 7.93
N GLN A 162 31.63 -0.73 8.85
CA GLN A 162 31.60 -1.06 10.28
C GLN A 162 30.18 -1.13 10.82
N LEU A 163 29.30 -0.19 10.38
CA LEU A 163 27.87 -0.23 10.73
C LEU A 163 27.19 -1.49 10.23
N ILE A 164 27.43 -1.86 8.97
CA ILE A 164 26.87 -3.08 8.38
C ILE A 164 27.27 -4.30 9.22
N ASN A 165 28.55 -4.45 9.53
CA ASN A 165 29.06 -5.58 10.31
C ASN A 165 28.43 -5.62 11.72
N ARG A 166 28.34 -4.46 12.39
CA ARG A 166 27.68 -4.37 13.70
C ARG A 166 26.21 -4.77 13.70
N PHE A 167 25.47 -4.42 12.63
CA PHE A 167 24.09 -4.86 12.47
C PHE A 167 23.99 -6.37 12.20
N ILE A 168 24.90 -6.91 11.38
CA ILE A 168 24.93 -8.35 11.07
C ILE A 168 25.23 -9.16 12.34
N GLU A 169 26.21 -8.75 13.14
CA GLU A 169 26.56 -9.39 14.42
C GLU A 169 25.38 -9.45 15.40
N ARG A 170 24.43 -8.52 15.28
CA ARG A 170 23.20 -8.47 16.08
C ARG A 170 22.01 -9.17 15.44
N GLY A 171 22.25 -9.94 14.39
CA GLY A 171 21.21 -10.73 13.72
C GLY A 171 20.32 -9.98 12.72
N TYR A 172 20.70 -8.76 12.31
CA TYR A 172 20.03 -8.02 11.25
C TYR A 172 20.64 -8.38 9.88
N ILE A 173 19.83 -8.28 8.83
CA ILE A 173 20.35 -8.25 7.47
C ILE A 173 20.72 -6.82 7.15
N SER A 174 21.99 -6.53 6.83
CA SER A 174 22.44 -5.17 6.55
C SER A 174 23.32 -5.13 5.30
N PHE A 175 23.08 -4.10 4.45
CA PHE A 175 23.81 -3.90 3.20
C PHE A 175 23.63 -2.48 2.66
N ILE A 176 24.42 -2.15 1.65
CA ILE A 176 24.24 -0.95 0.82
C ILE A 176 23.77 -1.40 -0.55
N VAL A 177 22.65 -0.82 -1.03
CA VAL A 177 22.22 -1.00 -2.41
C VAL A 177 23.20 -0.27 -3.33
N PRO A 178 23.64 -0.85 -4.45
CA PRO A 178 24.45 -0.15 -5.42
C PRO A 178 23.88 1.22 -5.77
N TYR A 179 24.73 2.24 -5.80
CA TYR A 179 24.36 3.65 -6.04
C TYR A 179 23.46 4.30 -4.95
N ASP A 180 23.23 3.63 -3.80
CA ASP A 180 22.52 4.21 -2.66
C ASP A 180 23.50 4.85 -1.66
N ILE A 181 23.05 5.95 -1.06
CA ILE A 181 23.78 6.65 -0.02
C ILE A 181 23.47 6.13 1.39
N ALA A 182 22.41 5.34 1.53
CA ALA A 182 21.90 4.85 2.81
C ALA A 182 22.39 3.44 3.13
N VAL A 183 22.62 3.16 4.42
CA VAL A 183 22.73 1.78 4.92
C VAL A 183 21.32 1.23 5.09
N THR A 184 21.05 0.09 4.43
CA THR A 184 19.79 -0.62 4.53
C THR A 184 19.90 -1.73 5.55
N ILE A 185 19.03 -1.72 6.56
CA ILE A 185 18.97 -2.71 7.63
C ILE A 185 17.57 -3.34 7.60
N LYS A 186 17.51 -4.67 7.61
CA LYS A 186 16.25 -5.43 7.64
C LYS A 186 16.15 -6.24 8.93
N GLN A 187 15.10 -5.99 9.68
CA GLN A 187 14.73 -6.77 10.85
C GLN A 187 13.62 -7.75 10.47
N PRO A 188 13.80 -9.06 10.71
CA PRO A 188 12.73 -10.02 10.49
C PRO A 188 11.52 -9.74 11.37
N CYS A 189 10.33 -9.82 10.78
CA CYS A 189 9.05 -9.78 11.48
C CYS A 189 8.32 -11.11 11.22
N LEU A 190 8.29 -11.97 12.22
CA LEU A 190 7.66 -13.30 12.11
C LEU A 190 6.13 -13.16 12.05
N TYR A 191 5.47 -14.13 11.43
CA TYR A 191 4.00 -14.16 11.33
C TYR A 191 3.31 -14.03 12.67
N GLU A 192 3.85 -14.63 13.72
CA GLU A 192 3.35 -14.57 15.08
C GLU A 192 3.17 -13.14 15.64
N TYR A 193 4.00 -12.19 15.18
CA TYR A 193 3.91 -10.80 15.61
C TYR A 193 2.80 -10.00 14.93
N PHE A 194 2.27 -10.46 13.80
CA PHE A 194 1.25 -9.70 13.08
C PHE A 194 -0.03 -10.49 12.76
N LYS A 195 -0.11 -11.77 13.10
CA LYS A 195 -1.28 -12.62 12.83
C LYS A 195 -2.58 -12.12 13.49
N LYS A 196 -2.47 -11.51 14.68
CA LYS A 196 -3.62 -10.96 15.42
C LYS A 196 -3.96 -9.51 15.05
N HIS A 197 -3.24 -8.89 14.11
CA HIS A 197 -3.55 -7.52 13.74
C HIS A 197 -4.91 -7.41 13.06
N PRO A 198 -5.73 -6.43 13.49
CA PRO A 198 -7.04 -6.22 12.89
C PRO A 198 -6.88 -5.69 11.46
N ILE A 199 -7.62 -6.27 10.55
CA ILE A 199 -7.81 -5.77 9.19
C ILE A 199 -9.29 -5.53 8.94
N ARG A 200 -9.61 -4.57 8.08
CA ARG A 200 -10.98 -4.28 7.71
C ARG A 200 -11.48 -5.29 6.69
N TYR A 201 -12.63 -5.86 6.98
CA TYR A 201 -13.40 -6.71 6.07
C TYR A 201 -14.76 -6.06 5.82
N SER A 202 -15.08 -5.80 4.58
CA SER A 202 -16.33 -5.16 4.20
C SER A 202 -17.05 -6.03 3.18
N THR A 203 -18.35 -6.21 3.39
CA THR A 203 -19.23 -6.80 2.39
C THR A 203 -20.25 -5.77 1.96
N TRP A 204 -20.49 -5.71 0.67
CA TRP A 204 -21.48 -4.82 0.09
C TRP A 204 -22.54 -5.65 -0.65
N HIS A 205 -23.78 -5.47 -0.24
CA HIS A 205 -24.93 -6.07 -0.87
C HIS A 205 -25.74 -4.99 -1.56
N ARG A 206 -26.17 -5.22 -2.79
CA ARG A 206 -27.02 -4.27 -3.55
C ARG A 206 -28.29 -3.88 -2.80
N SER A 207 -28.91 -4.82 -2.08
CA SER A 207 -30.19 -4.62 -1.39
C SER A 207 -30.06 -4.25 0.09
N ALA A 208 -28.98 -4.67 0.76
CA ALA A 208 -28.82 -4.52 2.21
C ALA A 208 -27.77 -3.49 2.62
N GLY A 209 -27.12 -2.86 1.63
CA GLY A 209 -26.07 -1.88 1.90
C GLY A 209 -24.74 -2.51 2.33
N LYS A 210 -23.95 -1.71 3.02
CA LYS A 210 -22.59 -2.06 3.45
C LYS A 210 -22.59 -2.60 4.87
N THR A 211 -21.95 -3.74 5.08
CA THR A 211 -21.49 -4.17 6.40
C THR A 211 -19.98 -4.04 6.50
N MET A 212 -19.49 -3.59 7.63
CA MET A 212 -18.06 -3.49 7.91
C MET A 212 -17.76 -4.21 9.23
N SER A 213 -16.74 -5.03 9.23
CA SER A 213 -16.21 -5.70 10.39
C SER A 213 -14.69 -5.61 10.42
N PHE A 214 -14.11 -5.85 11.59
CA PHE A 214 -12.70 -6.10 11.73
C PHE A 214 -12.49 -7.59 11.96
N ILE A 215 -11.55 -8.17 11.27
CA ILE A 215 -11.12 -9.56 11.49
C ILE A 215 -9.62 -9.56 11.73
N GLU A 216 -9.14 -10.54 12.48
CA GLU A 216 -7.71 -10.74 12.64
C GLU A 216 -7.07 -11.16 11.31
N TYR A 217 -5.80 -10.81 11.09
CA TYR A 217 -5.07 -11.19 9.90
C TYR A 217 -5.02 -12.71 9.71
N GLU A 218 -4.94 -13.46 10.80
CA GLU A 218 -5.00 -14.92 10.80
C GLU A 218 -6.31 -15.43 10.19
N SER A 219 -7.46 -14.92 10.68
CA SER A 219 -8.78 -15.24 10.14
C SER A 219 -8.89 -14.91 8.65
N TYR A 220 -8.31 -13.77 8.22
CA TYR A 220 -8.24 -13.45 6.80
C TYR A 220 -7.42 -14.48 6.01
N THR A 221 -6.29 -14.97 6.55
CA THR A 221 -5.46 -15.93 5.82
C THR A 221 -6.13 -17.28 5.61
N THR A 222 -7.12 -17.65 6.43
CA THR A 222 -7.92 -18.87 6.22
C THR A 222 -8.86 -18.77 5.02
N LEU A 223 -9.20 -17.55 4.59
CA LEU A 223 -10.07 -17.31 3.42
C LEU A 223 -9.30 -17.35 2.09
N LEU A 224 -7.97 -17.46 2.14
CA LEU A 224 -7.10 -17.47 0.97
C LEU A 224 -6.93 -18.88 0.40
N THR A 225 -6.62 -18.96 -0.90
CA THR A 225 -6.11 -20.21 -1.47
C THR A 225 -4.78 -20.62 -0.80
N GLU A 226 -4.42 -21.88 -0.87
CA GLU A 226 -3.18 -22.37 -0.25
C GLU A 226 -1.94 -21.60 -0.72
N GLU A 227 -1.84 -21.32 -2.01
CA GLU A 227 -0.73 -20.55 -2.58
C GLU A 227 -0.70 -19.09 -2.07
N GLN A 228 -1.86 -18.44 -2.03
CA GLN A 228 -1.98 -17.10 -1.48
C GLN A 228 -1.66 -17.07 0.02
N ARG A 229 -2.09 -18.10 0.75
CA ARG A 229 -1.83 -18.24 2.19
C ARG A 229 -0.34 -18.39 2.46
N LYS A 230 0.37 -19.24 1.70
CA LYS A 230 1.85 -19.38 1.82
C LYS A 230 2.54 -18.02 1.72
N VAL A 231 2.13 -17.16 0.79
CA VAL A 231 2.67 -15.81 0.63
C VAL A 231 2.25 -14.89 1.79
N ALA A 232 1.01 -14.99 2.25
CA ALA A 232 0.48 -14.14 3.31
C ALA A 232 1.18 -14.38 4.66
N ILE A 233 1.45 -15.65 5.00
CA ILE A 233 2.11 -16.03 6.27
C ILE A 233 3.63 -15.96 6.23
N CYS A 234 4.22 -15.66 5.06
CA CYS A 234 5.68 -15.50 4.96
C CYS A 234 6.19 -14.42 5.93
N LYS A 235 7.38 -14.66 6.43
CA LYS A 235 8.14 -13.67 7.20
C LYS A 235 8.19 -12.34 6.47
N LYS A 236 7.79 -11.27 7.15
CA LYS A 236 7.91 -9.88 6.68
C LYS A 236 9.22 -9.27 7.19
N TYR A 237 9.54 -8.09 6.70
CA TYR A 237 10.70 -7.34 7.17
C TYR A 237 10.29 -5.91 7.51
N LEU A 238 10.80 -5.43 8.64
CA LEU A 238 10.95 -4.01 8.87
C LEU A 238 12.25 -3.59 8.20
N THR A 239 12.19 -2.55 7.42
CA THR A 239 13.35 -2.02 6.69
C THR A 239 13.66 -0.63 7.18
N PHE A 240 14.90 -0.44 7.65
CA PHE A 240 15.43 0.85 8.06
C PHE A 240 16.45 1.28 7.01
N ARG A 241 16.25 2.44 6.39
CA ARG A 241 17.23 3.07 5.51
C ARG A 241 17.81 4.26 6.23
N MET A 242 19.03 4.09 6.73
CA MET A 242 19.72 5.05 7.55
C MET A 242 20.65 5.93 6.70
N PHE A 243 20.44 7.23 6.76
CA PHE A 243 21.24 8.24 6.08
C PHE A 243 22.26 8.87 7.03
N SER A 244 23.37 9.34 6.47
CA SER A 244 24.42 10.04 7.24
C SER A 244 23.93 11.31 7.97
N THR A 245 22.81 11.89 7.52
CA THR A 245 22.16 13.01 8.18
C THR A 245 21.51 12.65 9.53
N GLY A 246 21.46 11.36 9.89
CA GLY A 246 20.75 10.86 11.06
C GLY A 246 19.26 10.63 10.84
N LYS A 247 18.76 10.88 9.62
CA LYS A 247 17.39 10.52 9.24
C LYS A 247 17.32 9.04 8.88
N ILE A 248 16.23 8.40 9.27
CA ILE A 248 15.95 7.00 8.97
C ILE A 248 14.56 6.90 8.37
N LEU A 249 14.47 6.37 7.16
CA LEU A 249 13.21 5.96 6.57
C LEU A 249 12.91 4.54 7.05
N VAL A 250 11.79 4.36 7.71
CA VAL A 250 11.33 3.07 8.22
C VAL A 250 10.14 2.59 7.40
N SER A 251 10.18 1.36 6.97
CA SER A 251 9.12 0.71 6.19
C SER A 251 8.74 -0.62 6.83
N GLY A 252 7.45 -0.86 7.00
CA GLY A 252 6.94 -2.09 7.57
C GLY A 252 5.51 -2.40 7.18
N PHE A 253 4.99 -3.51 7.71
CA PHE A 253 3.68 -4.03 7.34
C PHE A 253 2.52 -3.13 7.81
N ASN A 254 2.61 -2.62 9.04
CA ASN A 254 1.62 -1.71 9.62
C ASN A 254 2.25 -0.80 10.67
N GLU A 255 1.48 0.14 11.18
CA GLU A 255 1.94 1.12 12.16
C GLU A 255 2.42 0.48 13.47
N ILE A 256 1.72 -0.53 13.97
CA ILE A 256 2.03 -1.18 15.25
C ILE A 256 3.41 -1.86 15.16
N THR A 257 3.61 -2.72 14.17
CA THR A 257 4.89 -3.42 13.98
C THR A 257 6.05 -2.46 13.72
N VAL A 258 5.79 -1.33 13.03
CA VAL A 258 6.80 -0.31 12.78
C VAL A 258 7.19 0.38 14.07
N ASN A 259 6.24 0.81 14.90
CA ASN A 259 6.52 1.49 16.15
C ASN A 259 7.30 0.61 17.14
N GLU A 260 6.90 -0.65 17.29
CA GLU A 260 7.64 -1.63 18.10
C GLU A 260 9.06 -1.88 17.56
N GLY A 261 9.19 -1.98 16.23
CA GLY A 261 10.48 -2.16 15.57
C GLY A 261 11.40 -0.97 15.76
N ILE A 262 10.88 0.26 15.68
CA ILE A 262 11.63 1.49 15.95
C ILE A 262 12.16 1.49 17.37
N ALA A 263 11.33 1.17 18.36
CA ALA A 263 11.75 1.13 19.76
C ALA A 263 12.92 0.17 19.97
N ARG A 264 12.83 -1.05 19.43
CA ARG A 264 13.91 -2.05 19.48
C ARG A 264 15.17 -1.57 18.75
N PHE A 265 15.01 -0.97 17.58
CA PHE A 265 16.12 -0.47 16.77
C PHE A 265 16.88 0.66 17.47
N LEU A 266 16.19 1.63 18.06
CA LEU A 266 16.81 2.73 18.79
C LEU A 266 17.59 2.24 19.99
N LYS A 267 16.98 1.35 20.80
CA LYS A 267 17.65 0.72 21.95
C LYS A 267 18.92 -0.02 21.55
N MET A 268 18.90 -0.68 20.40
CA MET A 268 20.08 -1.36 19.87
C MET A 268 21.17 -0.38 19.44
N CYS A 269 20.82 0.73 18.78
CA CYS A 269 21.77 1.77 18.38
C CYS A 269 22.41 2.50 19.57
N GLU A 270 21.70 2.62 20.70
CA GLU A 270 22.25 3.15 21.94
C GLU A 270 23.40 2.28 22.51
N ASN A 271 23.37 0.99 22.21
CA ASN A 271 24.34 -0.01 22.69
C ASN A 271 25.47 -0.32 21.68
N PHE A 272 25.71 0.52 20.70
CA PHE A 272 26.83 0.39 19.73
C PHE A 272 28.20 0.76 20.33
#